data_82e181a6624e0a053aba8803568e9a31
#
_entry.id   82e181a6624e0a053aba8803568e9a31
#
_cell.length_a   1.000
_cell.length_b   1.000
_cell.length_c   1.000
_cell.angle_alpha   90.00
_cell.angle_beta   90.00
_cell.angle_gamma   90.00
#
_symmetry.space_group_name_H-M   'P 1'
#
loop_
_entity.id
_entity.type
_entity.pdbx_description
1 polymer ?
#
loop_
_entity_poly.entity_id
_entity_poly.type
_entity_poly.pdbx_seq_one_letter_code
_entity_poly.pdbx_strand_id
1 'polypeptide(L)'
;KYIMKKAYEIIVDQILDRLDNNTLPWYQTWQGWNICNYVTNKEYRWINKLVLAFDSYKDKRYLTINQIRKLKWRIKKWSKSQKIIYWQFTDTDNEKLEYPIIKYYNIFNIDNVEWIKIDKPIEVKESNKYEAVNNLINNYEDWPKIKSWSNPIYQINTDIVFIPSKDKFKNLDNYYSILLHELTHSTGHKKRLNRFTDTNIKFWNEIYSKEELVAELWSMFLSMDTWIINEANNNNVSYIKSWCKFM
;
A
#
# COMPACT_ATOMS: atom_id res chain seq x y z
N LYS A 1 -15.93 -8.73 -17.65
CA LYS A 1 -15.73 -9.61 -16.47
C LYS A 1 -14.45 -10.45 -16.56
N TYR A 2 -14.18 -11.10 -17.70
CA TYR A 2 -13.04 -12.03 -17.85
C TYR A 2 -11.66 -11.34 -17.85
N ILE A 3 -11.54 -10.17 -18.50
CA ILE A 3 -10.29 -9.37 -18.54
C ILE A 3 -9.97 -8.78 -17.16
N MET A 4 -11.01 -8.35 -16.43
CA MET A 4 -10.89 -7.78 -15.09
C MET A 4 -10.35 -8.80 -14.09
N LYS A 5 -10.90 -10.02 -14.09
CA LYS A 5 -10.46 -11.11 -13.22
C LYS A 5 -8.99 -11.47 -13.48
N LYS A 6 -8.59 -11.58 -14.75
CA LYS A 6 -7.21 -11.93 -15.13
C LYS A 6 -6.17 -10.88 -14.68
N ALA A 7 -6.47 -9.59 -14.79
CA ALA A 7 -5.55 -8.53 -14.35
C ALA A 7 -5.36 -8.56 -12.83
N TYR A 8 -6.43 -8.77 -12.08
CA TYR A 8 -6.38 -8.88 -10.63
C TYR A 8 -5.58 -10.12 -10.18
N GLU A 9 -5.87 -11.28 -10.74
CA GLU A 9 -5.16 -12.53 -10.45
C GLU A 9 -3.64 -12.39 -10.67
N ILE A 10 -3.21 -11.77 -11.78
CA ILE A 10 -1.78 -11.54 -12.06
C ILE A 10 -1.09 -10.75 -10.94
N ILE A 11 -1.74 -9.75 -10.39
CA ILE A 11 -1.16 -8.92 -9.31
C ILE A 11 -1.16 -9.68 -8.00
N VAL A 12 -2.24 -10.40 -7.68
CA VAL A 12 -2.31 -11.24 -6.47
C VAL A 12 -1.22 -12.31 -6.49
N ASP A 13 -1.06 -13.01 -7.61
CA ASP A 13 -0.01 -14.03 -7.77
C ASP A 13 1.39 -13.42 -7.58
N GLN A 14 1.66 -12.22 -8.09
CA GLN A 14 2.93 -11.53 -7.87
C GLN A 14 3.17 -11.19 -6.40
N ILE A 15 2.15 -10.80 -5.67
CA ILE A 15 2.26 -10.48 -4.24
C ILE A 15 2.51 -11.76 -3.45
N LEU A 16 1.75 -12.82 -3.71
CA LEU A 16 1.89 -14.10 -3.01
C LEU A 16 3.28 -14.72 -3.25
N ASP A 17 3.76 -14.75 -4.50
CA ASP A 17 5.10 -15.24 -4.83
C ASP A 17 6.20 -14.50 -4.06
N ARG A 18 6.08 -13.18 -3.92
CA ARG A 18 7.05 -12.38 -3.18
C ARG A 18 6.96 -12.55 -1.67
N LEU A 19 5.75 -12.69 -1.14
CA LEU A 19 5.54 -13.04 0.26
C LEU A 19 6.12 -14.42 0.58
N ASP A 20 5.98 -15.39 -0.32
CA ASP A 20 6.53 -16.74 -0.14
C ASP A 20 8.06 -16.76 -0.10
N ASN A 21 8.70 -15.87 -0.84
CA ASN A 21 10.15 -15.67 -0.82
C ASN A 21 10.63 -14.80 0.36
N ASN A 22 9.78 -14.53 1.36
CA ASN A 22 10.05 -13.68 2.53
C ASN A 22 10.59 -12.28 2.18
N THR A 23 10.25 -11.78 0.99
CA THR A 23 10.64 -10.43 0.58
C THR A 23 9.59 -9.46 1.10
N LEU A 24 9.94 -8.62 2.05
CA LEU A 24 9.04 -7.64 2.66
C LEU A 24 9.33 -6.25 2.07
N PRO A 25 8.37 -5.62 1.40
CA PRO A 25 8.60 -4.31 0.80
C PRO A 25 8.84 -3.21 1.83
N TRP A 26 8.30 -3.35 3.03
CA TRP A 26 8.41 -2.38 4.12
C TRP A 26 9.70 -2.48 4.94
N TYR A 27 10.52 -3.51 4.70
CA TYR A 27 11.85 -3.65 5.33
C TYR A 27 12.94 -2.83 4.64
N GLN A 28 12.70 -2.38 3.44
CA GLN A 28 13.65 -1.49 2.79
C GLN A 28 13.51 -0.11 3.44
N THR A 29 14.52 0.25 4.20
CA THR A 29 14.72 1.61 4.68
C THR A 29 14.65 2.54 3.46
N TRP A 30 13.51 3.19 3.30
CA TRP A 30 13.26 4.12 2.22
C TRP A 30 14.15 5.34 2.41
N GLN A 31 15.33 5.32 1.86
CA GLN A 31 16.12 6.53 1.73
C GLN A 31 15.52 7.36 0.60
N GLY A 32 14.53 8.19 0.97
CA GLY A 32 14.24 9.43 0.27
C GLY A 32 13.62 9.36 -1.14
N TRP A 33 13.11 8.20 -1.64
CA TRP A 33 12.73 8.10 -3.05
C TRP A 33 11.25 7.75 -3.24
N ASN A 34 10.51 8.62 -3.91
CA ASN A 34 9.14 8.31 -4.30
C ASN A 34 9.10 7.24 -5.39
N ILE A 35 8.22 6.26 -5.24
CA ILE A 35 7.92 5.29 -6.31
C ILE A 35 7.07 6.00 -7.35
N CYS A 36 7.68 6.44 -8.45
CA CYS A 36 7.01 7.29 -9.42
C CYS A 36 7.36 6.95 -10.87
N ASN A 37 6.57 7.48 -11.79
CA ASN A 37 6.88 7.46 -13.21
C ASN A 37 7.95 8.51 -13.51
N TYR A 38 9.05 8.10 -14.12
CA TYR A 38 10.20 8.97 -14.41
C TYR A 38 9.88 10.19 -15.27
N VAL A 39 8.99 10.04 -16.27
CA VAL A 39 8.66 11.12 -17.21
C VAL A 39 7.67 12.12 -16.62
N THR A 40 6.68 11.62 -15.89
CA THR A 40 5.56 12.45 -15.41
C THR A 40 5.72 12.88 -13.97
N ASN A 41 6.68 12.31 -13.23
CA ASN A 41 6.86 12.44 -11.78
C ASN A 41 5.60 12.09 -10.96
N LYS A 42 4.58 11.45 -11.58
CA LYS A 42 3.39 10.99 -10.88
C LYS A 42 3.73 9.75 -10.06
N GLU A 43 3.38 9.80 -8.78
CA GLU A 43 3.55 8.66 -7.87
C GLU A 43 2.61 7.53 -8.23
N TYR A 44 3.13 6.29 -8.10
CA TYR A 44 2.29 5.11 -8.08
C TYR A 44 1.61 5.01 -6.72
N ARG A 45 0.35 4.58 -6.71
CA ARG A 45 -0.47 4.53 -5.50
C ARG A 45 -0.98 3.11 -5.24
N TRP A 46 -1.35 2.86 -4.00
CA TRP A 46 -2.00 1.63 -3.55
C TRP A 46 -1.26 0.36 -3.99
N ILE A 47 -1.98 -0.58 -4.56
CA ILE A 47 -1.44 -1.88 -4.97
C ILE A 47 -0.24 -1.75 -5.93
N ASN A 48 -0.20 -0.73 -6.79
CA ASN A 48 0.95 -0.50 -7.66
C ASN A 48 2.19 -0.09 -6.87
N LYS A 49 2.01 0.79 -5.87
CA LYS A 49 3.10 1.19 -4.97
C LYS A 49 3.64 -0.02 -4.21
N LEU A 50 2.75 -0.87 -3.70
CA LEU A 50 3.12 -2.12 -3.02
C LEU A 50 3.94 -3.04 -3.93
N VAL A 51 3.43 -3.34 -5.13
CA VAL A 51 4.13 -4.24 -6.07
C VAL A 51 5.53 -3.74 -6.42
N LEU A 52 5.68 -2.43 -6.63
CA LEU A 52 6.96 -1.81 -6.96
C LEU A 52 7.89 -1.65 -5.75
N ALA A 53 7.31 -1.60 -4.56
CA ALA A 53 8.07 -1.59 -3.32
C ALA A 53 8.90 -2.86 -3.12
N PHE A 54 8.41 -4.01 -3.57
CA PHE A 54 9.13 -5.29 -3.51
C PHE A 54 10.42 -5.34 -4.36
N ASP A 55 10.61 -4.43 -5.31
CA ASP A 55 11.81 -4.44 -6.15
C ASP A 55 13.06 -4.04 -5.36
N SER A 56 14.18 -4.66 -5.69
CA SER A 56 15.48 -4.39 -5.07
C SER A 56 16.20 -3.15 -5.61
N TYR A 57 15.62 -2.46 -6.61
CA TYR A 57 16.24 -1.26 -7.19
C TYR A 57 16.36 -0.14 -6.15
N LYS A 58 17.50 0.55 -6.15
CA LYS A 58 17.72 1.73 -5.29
C LYS A 58 16.87 2.90 -5.76
N ASP A 59 16.87 3.17 -7.06
CA ASP A 59 16.03 4.19 -7.67
C ASP A 59 14.66 3.59 -8.02
N LYS A 60 13.60 4.12 -7.44
CA LYS A 60 12.23 3.60 -7.59
C LYS A 60 11.43 4.34 -8.68
N ARG A 61 12.11 4.86 -9.70
CA ARG A 61 11.47 5.48 -10.85
C ARG A 61 11.32 4.48 -11.99
N TYR A 62 10.18 4.53 -12.66
CA TYR A 62 9.80 3.56 -13.69
C TYR A 62 9.27 4.24 -14.95
N LEU A 63 9.35 3.53 -16.06
CA LEU A 63 8.94 3.96 -17.40
C LEU A 63 8.09 2.91 -18.08
N THR A 64 7.10 3.35 -18.85
CA THR A 64 6.41 2.45 -19.79
C THR A 64 7.28 2.23 -21.03
N ILE A 65 7.07 1.10 -21.72
CA ILE A 65 7.78 0.82 -22.99
C ILE A 65 7.55 1.91 -24.05
N ASN A 66 6.36 2.52 -24.06
CA ASN A 66 6.04 3.60 -25.00
C ASN A 66 6.82 4.88 -24.67
N GLN A 67 7.03 5.20 -23.39
CA GLN A 67 7.86 6.33 -22.98
C GLN A 67 9.32 6.08 -23.37
N ILE A 68 9.85 4.91 -23.12
CA ILE A 68 11.22 4.53 -23.49
C ILE A 68 11.43 4.69 -25.01
N ARG A 69 10.49 4.19 -25.83
CA ARG A 69 10.54 4.34 -27.28
C ARG A 69 10.46 5.79 -27.76
N LYS A 70 9.54 6.57 -27.17
CA LYS A 70 9.37 8.00 -27.50
C LYS A 70 10.62 8.82 -27.20
N LEU A 71 11.34 8.47 -26.15
CA LEU A 71 12.61 9.11 -25.75
C LEU A 71 13.81 8.56 -26.54
N LYS A 72 13.60 7.61 -27.45
CA LYS A 72 14.66 6.92 -28.22
C LYS A 72 15.68 6.19 -27.32
N TRP A 73 15.26 5.78 -26.13
CA TRP A 73 16.04 4.99 -25.20
C TRP A 73 15.84 3.50 -25.45
N ARG A 74 16.69 2.67 -24.86
CA ARG A 74 16.69 1.25 -25.08
C ARG A 74 16.59 0.49 -23.76
N ILE A 75 15.81 -0.59 -23.73
CA ILE A 75 15.76 -1.53 -22.60
C ILE A 75 17.01 -2.42 -22.69
N LYS A 76 17.71 -2.57 -21.59
CA LYS A 76 18.86 -3.48 -21.46
C LYS A 76 18.41 -4.92 -21.74
N LYS A 77 19.27 -5.69 -22.39
CA LYS A 77 19.00 -7.10 -22.69
C LYS A 77 18.73 -7.87 -21.37
N TRP A 78 17.73 -8.75 -21.40
CA TRP A 78 17.30 -9.58 -20.26
C TRP A 78 16.64 -8.83 -19.10
N SER A 79 16.34 -7.56 -19.23
CA SER A 79 15.59 -6.82 -18.20
C SER A 79 14.18 -7.35 -18.02
N LYS A 80 13.75 -7.48 -16.77
CA LYS A 80 12.38 -7.89 -16.42
C LYS A 80 11.51 -6.67 -16.20
N SER A 81 10.30 -6.69 -16.78
CA SER A 81 9.29 -5.69 -16.53
C SER A 81 8.51 -6.00 -15.26
N GLN A 82 8.00 -4.96 -14.60
CA GLN A 82 6.99 -5.08 -13.56
C GLN A 82 5.61 -4.83 -14.15
N LYS A 83 4.59 -5.53 -13.65
CA LYS A 83 3.21 -5.31 -14.04
C LYS A 83 2.52 -4.43 -13.03
N ILE A 84 1.84 -3.40 -13.52
CA ILE A 84 0.99 -2.52 -12.73
C ILE A 84 -0.41 -2.53 -13.29
N ILE A 85 -1.40 -2.19 -12.47
CA ILE A 85 -2.79 -2.06 -12.90
C ILE A 85 -3.16 -0.60 -13.12
N TYR A 86 -4.05 -0.41 -14.08
CA TYR A 86 -4.66 0.87 -14.38
C TYR A 86 -6.18 0.71 -14.42
N TRP A 87 -6.87 1.59 -13.72
CA TRP A 87 -8.31 1.67 -13.70
C TRP A 87 -8.80 2.70 -14.72
N GLN A 88 -9.54 2.26 -15.69
CA GLN A 88 -10.18 3.13 -16.67
C GLN A 88 -11.65 3.31 -16.28
N PHE A 89 -12.05 4.54 -15.96
CA PHE A 89 -13.40 4.89 -15.51
C PHE A 89 -14.27 5.47 -16.63
N THR A 90 -13.66 5.80 -17.78
CA THR A 90 -14.35 6.35 -18.95
C THR A 90 -14.05 5.50 -20.17
N ASP A 91 -14.94 5.50 -21.14
CA ASP A 91 -14.73 4.90 -22.44
C ASP A 91 -13.85 5.77 -23.37
N THR A 92 -13.82 5.45 -24.66
CA THR A 92 -13.08 6.20 -25.69
C THR A 92 -13.67 7.58 -25.96
N ASP A 93 -14.95 7.77 -25.68
CA ASP A 93 -15.70 9.01 -25.92
C ASP A 93 -15.78 9.89 -24.64
N ASN A 94 -15.01 9.51 -23.60
CA ASN A 94 -15.01 10.12 -22.26
C ASN A 94 -16.32 9.97 -21.49
N GLU A 95 -17.21 9.08 -21.89
CA GLU A 95 -18.39 8.73 -21.12
C GLU A 95 -18.03 7.85 -19.92
N LYS A 96 -18.69 8.07 -18.78
CA LYS A 96 -18.43 7.31 -17.55
C LYS A 96 -18.91 5.87 -17.71
N LEU A 97 -18.02 4.93 -17.50
CA LEU A 97 -18.34 3.51 -17.48
C LEU A 97 -19.16 3.14 -16.24
N GLU A 98 -20.14 2.29 -16.38
CA GLU A 98 -20.89 1.73 -15.25
C GLU A 98 -19.96 0.96 -14.29
N TYR A 99 -18.99 0.22 -14.85
CA TYR A 99 -17.95 -0.46 -14.11
C TYR A 99 -16.57 -0.12 -14.69
N PRO A 100 -15.57 0.17 -13.85
CA PRO A 100 -14.24 0.46 -14.34
C PRO A 100 -13.60 -0.77 -15.01
N ILE A 101 -12.87 -0.52 -16.09
CA ILE A 101 -12.07 -1.54 -16.76
C ILE A 101 -10.69 -1.57 -16.12
N ILE A 102 -10.27 -2.75 -15.65
CA ILE A 102 -8.91 -2.95 -15.13
C ILE A 102 -8.02 -3.46 -16.26
N LYS A 103 -6.96 -2.71 -16.55
CA LYS A 103 -5.90 -3.08 -17.49
C LYS A 103 -4.58 -3.23 -16.74
N TYR A 104 -3.67 -4.04 -17.23
CA TYR A 104 -2.30 -4.08 -16.74
C TYR A 104 -1.33 -3.55 -17.78
N TYR A 105 -0.24 -2.94 -17.30
CA TYR A 105 0.84 -2.42 -18.12
C TYR A 105 2.17 -2.94 -17.63
N ASN A 106 3.08 -3.19 -18.58
CA ASN A 106 4.47 -3.48 -18.26
C ASN A 106 5.25 -2.17 -18.17
N ILE A 107 5.97 -2.02 -17.06
CA ILE A 107 6.87 -0.92 -16.82
C ILE A 107 8.26 -1.44 -16.49
N PHE A 108 9.27 -0.62 -16.72
CA PHE A 108 10.68 -0.95 -16.48
C PHE A 108 11.27 0.08 -15.51
N ASN A 109 12.07 -0.40 -14.57
CA ASN A 109 12.87 0.49 -13.73
C ASN A 109 13.91 1.21 -14.59
N ILE A 110 14.27 2.44 -14.21
CA ILE A 110 15.27 3.25 -14.93
C ILE A 110 16.64 2.56 -15.00
N ASP A 111 17.02 1.77 -13.99
CA ASP A 111 18.26 0.99 -14.00
C ASP A 111 18.29 -0.05 -15.12
N ASN A 112 17.14 -0.41 -15.69
CA ASN A 112 17.00 -1.32 -16.82
C ASN A 112 16.98 -0.61 -18.19
N VAL A 113 17.27 0.70 -18.22
CA VAL A 113 17.22 1.50 -19.47
C VAL A 113 18.62 2.03 -19.78
N GLU A 114 19.01 1.89 -21.06
CA GLU A 114 20.25 2.48 -21.62
C GLU A 114 19.98 3.88 -22.14
N TRP A 115 21.04 4.72 -22.15
CA TRP A 115 21.09 6.09 -22.65
C TRP A 115 20.23 7.10 -21.90
N ILE A 116 19.74 6.71 -20.72
CA ILE A 116 19.01 7.61 -19.84
C ILE A 116 19.96 8.62 -19.19
N LYS A 117 19.60 9.90 -19.21
CA LYS A 117 20.20 10.90 -18.32
C LYS A 117 19.48 10.81 -16.99
N ILE A 118 20.15 10.25 -16.00
CA ILE A 118 19.58 10.13 -14.65
C ILE A 118 19.87 11.45 -13.92
N ASP A 119 18.84 12.28 -13.78
CA ASP A 119 18.88 13.41 -12.86
C ASP A 119 18.82 12.89 -11.43
N LYS A 120 19.52 13.57 -10.50
CA LYS A 120 19.43 13.21 -9.09
C LYS A 120 17.97 13.23 -8.65
N PRO A 121 17.52 12.23 -7.88
CA PRO A 121 16.15 12.21 -7.38
C PRO A 121 15.91 13.36 -6.42
N ILE A 122 14.65 13.75 -6.31
CA ILE A 122 14.22 14.70 -5.29
C ILE A 122 14.25 13.97 -3.95
N GLU A 123 15.18 14.33 -3.08
CA GLU A 123 15.21 13.80 -1.71
C GLU A 123 13.97 14.33 -0.95
N VAL A 124 13.17 13.42 -0.43
CA VAL A 124 12.08 13.79 0.48
C VAL A 124 12.68 13.98 1.86
N LYS A 125 12.50 15.16 2.45
CA LYS A 125 12.98 15.45 3.80
C LYS A 125 12.18 14.63 4.82
N GLU A 126 12.86 13.84 5.64
CA GLU A 126 12.26 13.05 6.74
C GLU A 126 11.49 13.90 7.77
N SER A 127 11.76 15.22 7.81
CA SER A 127 11.22 16.11 8.84
C SER A 127 9.69 16.24 8.86
N ASN A 128 9.00 15.82 7.81
CA ASN A 128 7.56 16.08 7.67
C ASN A 128 6.68 14.81 7.81
N LYS A 129 7.25 13.63 8.12
CA LYS A 129 6.48 12.38 8.19
C LYS A 129 5.41 12.39 9.30
N TYR A 130 5.73 12.92 10.47
CA TYR A 130 4.77 12.99 11.57
C TYR A 130 3.72 14.07 11.36
N GLU A 131 4.06 15.13 10.65
CA GLU A 131 3.09 16.13 10.21
C GLU A 131 2.13 15.52 9.18
N ALA A 132 2.64 14.76 8.20
CA ALA A 132 1.82 14.09 7.20
C ALA A 132 0.81 13.11 7.82
N VAL A 133 1.24 12.25 8.76
CA VAL A 133 0.33 11.32 9.42
C VAL A 133 -0.67 12.03 10.35
N ASN A 134 -0.26 13.09 11.06
CA ASN A 134 -1.18 13.87 11.88
C ASN A 134 -2.21 14.60 11.01
N ASN A 135 -1.80 15.17 9.87
CA ASN A 135 -2.73 15.78 8.92
C ASN A 135 -3.72 14.76 8.35
N LEU A 136 -3.26 13.55 8.03
CA LEU A 136 -4.15 12.47 7.62
C LEU A 136 -5.21 12.19 8.69
N ILE A 137 -4.80 12.06 9.96
CA ILE A 137 -5.71 11.78 11.07
C ILE A 137 -6.67 12.94 11.34
N ASN A 138 -6.17 14.17 11.33
CA ASN A 138 -6.96 15.36 11.68
C ASN A 138 -7.97 15.77 10.59
N ASN A 139 -7.69 15.47 9.33
CA ASN A 139 -8.55 15.85 8.21
C ASN A 139 -9.59 14.78 7.84
N TYR A 140 -9.67 13.68 8.54
CA TYR A 140 -10.70 12.70 8.34
C TYR A 140 -11.95 13.07 9.18
N GLU A 141 -13.07 13.37 8.54
CA GLU A 141 -14.28 13.89 9.21
C GLU A 141 -14.84 12.75 10.03
N ASP A 142 -15.08 11.82 10.24
CA ASP A 142 -15.76 10.80 11.05
C ASP A 142 -14.82 9.83 11.80
N TRP A 143 -13.63 10.28 12.19
CA TRP A 143 -12.75 9.43 12.97
C TRP A 143 -13.37 8.98 14.30
N PRO A 144 -13.07 7.75 14.76
CA PRO A 144 -13.43 7.32 16.09
C PRO A 144 -12.68 8.14 17.14
N LYS A 145 -13.21 8.17 18.34
CA LYS A 145 -12.46 8.74 19.47
C LYS A 145 -11.23 7.89 19.77
N ILE A 146 -10.09 8.54 19.99
CA ILE A 146 -8.85 7.87 20.39
C ILE A 146 -8.68 8.05 21.90
N LYS A 147 -8.46 6.96 22.65
CA LYS A 147 -8.25 6.96 24.09
C LYS A 147 -7.00 6.15 24.46
N SER A 148 -6.35 6.55 25.56
CA SER A 148 -5.23 5.78 26.09
C SER A 148 -5.69 4.53 26.83
N TRP A 149 -5.04 3.39 26.53
CA TRP A 149 -5.26 2.10 27.19
C TRP A 149 -4.01 1.24 27.12
N SER A 150 -3.96 0.13 27.86
CA SER A 150 -2.78 -0.75 27.91
C SER A 150 -2.48 -1.48 26.61
N ASN A 151 -3.51 -1.84 25.83
CA ASN A 151 -3.38 -2.59 24.58
C ASN A 151 -4.04 -1.84 23.43
N PRO A 152 -3.43 -1.85 22.23
CA PRO A 152 -4.07 -1.30 21.05
C PRO A 152 -5.27 -2.18 20.66
N ILE A 153 -6.41 -1.55 20.42
CA ILE A 153 -7.64 -2.21 19.95
C ILE A 153 -8.67 -1.18 19.48
N TYR A 154 -9.31 -1.47 18.34
CA TYR A 154 -10.53 -0.79 17.95
C TYR A 154 -11.76 -1.50 18.52
N GLN A 155 -12.57 -0.81 19.29
CA GLN A 155 -13.80 -1.33 19.88
C GLN A 155 -15.02 -0.91 19.05
N ILE A 156 -15.59 -1.86 18.32
CA ILE A 156 -16.71 -1.63 17.36
C ILE A 156 -17.94 -1.04 18.06
N ASN A 157 -18.34 -1.58 19.20
CA ASN A 157 -19.58 -1.19 19.88
C ASN A 157 -19.60 0.25 20.37
N THR A 158 -18.44 0.79 20.72
CA THR A 158 -18.29 2.17 21.27
C THR A 158 -17.71 3.14 20.25
N ASP A 159 -17.24 2.62 19.09
CA ASP A 159 -16.53 3.39 18.08
C ASP A 159 -15.32 4.15 18.66
N ILE A 160 -14.51 3.44 19.42
CA ILE A 160 -13.32 4.00 20.09
C ILE A 160 -12.08 3.19 19.70
N VAL A 161 -11.02 3.88 19.33
CA VAL A 161 -9.67 3.30 19.24
C VAL A 161 -8.97 3.50 20.58
N PHE A 162 -8.52 2.41 21.17
CA PHE A 162 -7.66 2.43 22.34
C PHE A 162 -6.22 2.18 21.89
N ILE A 163 -5.27 2.92 22.44
CA ILE A 163 -3.84 2.77 22.14
C ILE A 163 -3.01 3.22 23.34
N PRO A 164 -1.90 2.54 23.67
CA PRO A 164 -0.99 3.02 24.71
C PRO A 164 -0.45 4.42 24.39
N SER A 165 -0.05 5.16 25.43
CA SER A 165 0.60 6.46 25.25
C SER A 165 1.92 6.32 24.47
N LYS A 166 2.31 7.38 23.74
CA LYS A 166 3.46 7.38 22.82
C LYS A 166 4.78 6.95 23.46
N ASP A 167 4.97 7.24 24.75
CA ASP A 167 6.13 6.87 25.54
C ASP A 167 6.27 5.36 25.80
N LYS A 168 5.22 4.57 25.56
CA LYS A 168 5.24 3.11 25.70
C LYS A 168 5.76 2.40 24.46
N PHE A 169 5.97 3.11 23.36
CA PHE A 169 6.48 2.56 22.12
C PHE A 169 7.99 2.79 21.98
N LYS A 170 8.66 1.86 21.30
CA LYS A 170 10.10 1.95 21.02
C LYS A 170 10.47 3.25 20.28
N ASN A 171 9.59 3.69 19.37
CA ASN A 171 9.70 4.94 18.62
C ASN A 171 8.32 5.39 18.13
N LEU A 172 8.23 6.61 17.61
CA LEU A 172 6.98 7.17 17.11
C LEU A 172 6.46 6.47 15.85
N ASP A 173 7.32 5.91 15.03
CA ASP A 173 6.90 5.15 13.85
C ASP A 173 6.07 3.93 14.26
N ASN A 174 6.51 3.20 15.30
CA ASN A 174 5.76 2.06 15.83
C ASN A 174 4.39 2.49 16.40
N TYR A 175 4.33 3.63 17.10
CA TYR A 175 3.07 4.18 17.57
C TYR A 175 2.11 4.47 16.41
N TYR A 176 2.56 5.22 15.41
CA TYR A 176 1.70 5.60 14.29
C TYR A 176 1.31 4.42 13.41
N SER A 177 2.20 3.46 13.20
CA SER A 177 1.88 2.25 12.44
C SER A 177 0.73 1.46 13.08
N ILE A 178 0.79 1.25 14.39
CA ILE A 178 -0.26 0.55 15.13
C ILE A 178 -1.54 1.39 15.18
N LEU A 179 -1.43 2.70 15.37
CA LEU A 179 -2.59 3.59 15.32
C LEU A 179 -3.29 3.54 13.96
N LEU A 180 -2.56 3.54 12.85
CA LEU A 180 -3.12 3.43 11.51
C LEU A 180 -3.82 2.07 11.27
N HIS A 181 -3.30 0.99 11.87
CA HIS A 181 -3.94 -0.32 11.83
C HIS A 181 -5.32 -0.28 12.54
N GLU A 182 -5.38 0.20 13.77
CA GLU A 182 -6.63 0.31 14.53
C GLU A 182 -7.62 1.29 13.88
N LEU A 183 -7.13 2.38 13.31
CA LEU A 183 -7.96 3.33 12.56
C LEU A 183 -8.51 2.69 11.28
N THR A 184 -7.77 1.78 10.64
CA THR A 184 -8.28 1.04 9.48
C THR A 184 -9.43 0.12 9.88
N HIS A 185 -9.35 -0.60 11.00
CA HIS A 185 -10.49 -1.34 11.54
C HIS A 185 -11.70 -0.45 11.73
N SER A 186 -11.50 0.74 12.26
CA SER A 186 -12.60 1.68 12.47
C SER A 186 -13.36 2.04 11.18
N THR A 187 -12.71 2.01 10.02
CA THR A 187 -13.38 2.26 8.74
C THR A 187 -14.49 1.24 8.45
N GLY A 188 -14.44 0.05 9.05
CA GLY A 188 -15.46 -0.99 8.94
C GLY A 188 -16.74 -0.72 9.73
N HIS A 189 -16.77 0.31 10.58
CA HIS A 189 -17.95 0.64 11.40
C HIS A 189 -19.18 0.94 10.54
N LYS A 190 -20.38 0.69 11.11
CA LYS A 190 -21.69 0.90 10.42
C LYS A 190 -21.92 2.34 9.93
N LYS A 191 -21.31 3.33 10.57
CA LYS A 191 -21.37 4.74 10.16
C LYS A 191 -20.47 5.06 8.97
N ARG A 192 -19.52 4.19 8.62
CA ARG A 192 -18.54 4.36 7.55
C ARG A 192 -18.76 3.31 6.45
N LEU A 193 -17.87 2.35 6.30
CA LEU A 193 -17.95 1.36 5.20
C LEU A 193 -18.83 0.15 5.52
N ASN A 194 -19.33 0.03 6.75
CA ASN A 194 -20.24 -1.04 7.20
C ASN A 194 -19.76 -2.46 6.83
N ARG A 195 -18.48 -2.76 7.08
CA ARG A 195 -17.91 -4.10 6.81
C ARG A 195 -18.25 -5.13 7.88
N PHE A 196 -18.54 -4.68 9.10
CA PHE A 196 -18.90 -5.56 10.23
C PHE A 196 -20.39 -5.90 10.18
N THR A 197 -20.79 -6.70 9.19
CA THR A 197 -22.19 -7.10 8.98
C THR A 197 -22.66 -8.19 9.94
N ASP A 198 -21.72 -8.90 10.58
CA ASP A 198 -22.02 -10.02 11.48
C ASP A 198 -21.45 -9.75 12.88
N THR A 199 -22.33 -9.76 13.90
CA THR A 199 -21.96 -9.51 15.29
C THR A 199 -21.20 -10.69 15.93
N ASN A 200 -21.12 -11.83 15.25
CA ASN A 200 -20.42 -13.05 15.69
C ASN A 200 -19.00 -13.18 15.13
N ILE A 201 -18.24 -12.09 15.12
CA ILE A 201 -16.83 -12.13 14.74
C ILE A 201 -16.07 -12.88 15.84
N LYS A 202 -15.93 -14.19 15.67
CA LYS A 202 -15.06 -15.01 16.54
C LYS A 202 -13.63 -14.94 16.02
N PHE A 203 -12.69 -14.83 16.95
CA PHE A 203 -11.26 -14.95 16.66
C PHE A 203 -11.02 -16.22 15.80
N TRP A 204 -10.27 -16.07 14.68
CA TRP A 204 -9.93 -17.16 13.74
C TRP A 204 -11.05 -17.64 12.79
N ASN A 205 -12.12 -16.92 12.62
CA ASN A 205 -13.03 -17.20 11.51
C ASN A 205 -12.58 -16.48 10.22
N GLU A 206 -13.13 -16.88 9.07
CA GLU A 206 -12.82 -16.30 7.76
C GLU A 206 -13.10 -14.78 7.71
N ILE A 207 -14.16 -14.32 8.36
CA ILE A 207 -14.55 -12.90 8.42
C ILE A 207 -13.50 -12.08 9.18
N TYR A 208 -13.04 -12.61 10.33
CA TYR A 208 -11.97 -11.98 11.11
C TYR A 208 -10.68 -11.90 10.31
N SER A 209 -10.28 -12.99 9.65
CA SER A 209 -9.06 -13.04 8.84
C SER A 209 -9.09 -12.05 7.68
N LYS A 210 -10.24 -11.86 7.04
CA LYS A 210 -10.43 -10.86 5.98
C LYS A 210 -10.29 -9.43 6.50
N GLU A 211 -10.87 -9.14 7.65
CA GLU A 211 -10.80 -7.81 8.24
C GLU A 211 -9.37 -7.46 8.70
N GLU A 212 -8.65 -8.42 9.30
CA GLU A 212 -7.24 -8.24 9.65
C GLU A 212 -6.39 -7.99 8.40
N LEU A 213 -6.64 -8.73 7.32
CA LEU A 213 -5.94 -8.50 6.05
C LEU A 213 -6.23 -7.10 5.49
N VAL A 214 -7.46 -6.62 5.59
CA VAL A 214 -7.83 -5.24 5.22
C VAL A 214 -7.06 -4.25 6.08
N ALA A 215 -7.04 -4.43 7.41
CA ALA A 215 -6.36 -3.54 8.33
C ALA A 215 -4.85 -3.48 8.06
N GLU A 216 -4.21 -4.63 7.86
CA GLU A 216 -2.78 -4.71 7.55
C GLU A 216 -2.43 -4.04 6.22
N LEU A 217 -3.14 -4.35 5.15
CA LEU A 217 -2.85 -3.78 3.83
C LEU A 217 -3.06 -2.27 3.80
N TRP A 218 -4.16 -1.77 4.38
CA TRP A 218 -4.43 -0.34 4.38
C TRP A 218 -3.52 0.44 5.31
N SER A 219 -3.23 -0.07 6.51
CA SER A 219 -2.24 0.57 7.41
C SER A 219 -0.87 0.65 6.77
N MET A 220 -0.48 -0.38 6.01
CA MET A 220 0.74 -0.38 5.22
C MET A 220 0.71 0.69 4.12
N PHE A 221 -0.38 0.81 3.34
CA PHE A 221 -0.49 1.86 2.33
C PHE A 221 -0.41 3.25 2.94
N LEU A 222 -1.10 3.49 4.05
CA LEU A 222 -1.07 4.75 4.78
C LEU A 222 0.32 5.04 5.33
N SER A 223 1.00 4.04 5.88
CA SER A 223 2.38 4.16 6.36
C SER A 223 3.34 4.51 5.23
N MET A 224 3.20 3.86 4.06
CA MET A 224 4.00 4.18 2.87
C MET A 224 3.74 5.60 2.35
N ASP A 225 2.52 6.11 2.45
CA ASP A 225 2.16 7.46 1.99
C ASP A 225 2.57 8.55 2.99
N THR A 226 2.69 8.21 4.27
CA THR A 226 3.12 9.12 5.34
C THR A 226 4.58 8.95 5.77
N TRP A 227 5.34 8.06 5.11
CA TRP A 227 6.75 7.76 5.42
C TRP A 227 6.98 7.19 6.82
N ILE A 228 5.94 6.61 7.42
CA ILE A 228 6.06 5.87 8.68
C ILE A 228 6.71 4.52 8.42
N ILE A 229 7.82 4.23 9.12
CA ILE A 229 8.55 2.97 9.00
C ILE A 229 7.95 1.98 10.00
N ASN A 230 7.40 0.89 9.51
CA ASN A 230 6.87 -0.13 10.37
C ASN A 230 7.93 -1.20 10.68
N GLU A 231 8.69 -1.03 11.76
CA GLU A 231 9.67 -2.01 12.23
C GLU A 231 9.03 -3.25 12.88
N ALA A 232 7.78 -3.15 13.32
CA ALA A 232 7.10 -4.22 14.06
C ALA A 232 6.71 -5.42 13.19
N ASN A 233 6.90 -5.36 11.88
CA ASN A 233 6.24 -6.22 10.90
C ASN A 233 6.98 -7.49 10.51
N ASN A 234 7.99 -7.95 11.25
CA ASN A 234 8.51 -9.32 11.06
C ASN A 234 7.42 -10.39 11.24
N ASN A 235 6.43 -10.10 12.06
CA ASN A 235 5.32 -11.01 12.31
C ASN A 235 4.20 -10.89 11.25
N ASN A 236 4.04 -9.73 10.61
CA ASN A 236 2.90 -9.46 9.72
C ASN A 236 2.90 -10.34 8.46
N VAL A 237 4.07 -10.73 7.95
CA VAL A 237 4.12 -11.70 6.82
C VAL A 237 3.55 -13.04 7.21
N SER A 238 3.91 -13.53 8.38
CA SER A 238 3.39 -14.79 8.91
C SER A 238 1.88 -14.69 9.10
N TYR A 239 1.39 -13.55 9.58
CA TYR A 239 -0.03 -13.26 9.74
C TYR A 239 -0.73 -13.13 8.39
N ILE A 240 -0.23 -12.33 7.46
CA ILE A 240 -0.80 -12.20 6.11
C ILE A 240 -0.85 -13.57 5.41
N LYS A 241 0.24 -14.35 5.46
CA LYS A 241 0.26 -15.72 4.94
C LYS A 241 -0.76 -16.63 5.63
N SER A 242 -0.88 -16.51 6.95
CA SER A 242 -1.87 -17.27 7.71
C SER A 242 -3.28 -16.91 7.29
N TRP A 243 -3.61 -15.62 7.21
CA TRP A 243 -4.95 -15.18 6.83
C TRP A 243 -5.29 -15.51 5.37
N CYS A 244 -4.34 -15.42 4.44
CA CYS A 244 -4.53 -15.85 3.05
C CYS A 244 -4.85 -17.37 2.93
N LYS A 245 -4.45 -18.19 3.90
CA LYS A 245 -4.78 -19.63 3.92
C LYS A 245 -6.21 -19.92 4.38
N PHE A 246 -6.84 -18.99 5.09
CA PHE A 246 -8.22 -19.11 5.57
C PHE A 246 -9.25 -18.53 4.59
N MET A 247 -8.82 -17.91 3.49
CA MET A 247 -9.67 -17.44 2.39
C MET A 247 -9.75 -18.45 1.24
#